data_083df67036899c674026b07b23491242
#
_entry.id   083df67036899c674026b07b23491242
#
_cell.length_a   1.000
_cell.length_b   1.000
_cell.length_c   1.000
_cell.angle_alpha   90.00
_cell.angle_beta   90.00
_cell.angle_gamma   90.00
#
_symmetry.space_group_name_H-M   'P 1'
#
loop_
_entity.id
_entity.type
_entity.pdbx_description
1 polymer ?
#
loop_
_entity_poly.entity_id
_entity_poly.type
_entity_poly.pdbx_seq_one_letter_code
_entity_poly.pdbx_strand_id
1 'polypeptide(L)'
;MGDAIGQMLPAAVGVAVSPMPIVAVVLMLVSRRGRANGPAFVVGWVLALSIIGAIVLAASSGADASDGGEPATWVGVLKLVLGALLLLVGVRQWRVRPHGDEQPSPPKWMTALDTFTPAKAAGAGALLSGVSPKNGLLAVGAAVAIAGTGIAAGAQAIAYGLFVLIATVGVGTPVVLYFVLGDRSREVLDRLNAWMTANNAVIMAVLLLVLGVKLLGDGISAL
;
A
#
# COMPACT_ATOMS: atom_id res chain seq x y z
N MET A 1 4.79 -18.41 12.03
CA MET A 1 4.58 -16.97 12.29
C MET A 1 5.76 -16.13 11.77
N GLY A 2 7.02 -16.45 12.10
CA GLY A 2 8.20 -15.72 11.62
C GLY A 2 8.25 -15.62 10.10
N ASP A 3 8.06 -16.75 9.39
CA ASP A 3 8.06 -16.82 7.93
C ASP A 3 6.95 -15.97 7.32
N ALA A 4 5.73 -16.02 7.89
CA ALA A 4 4.61 -15.21 7.41
C ALA A 4 4.92 -13.71 7.52
N ILE A 5 5.50 -13.27 8.65
CA ILE A 5 5.93 -11.88 8.83
C ILE A 5 7.05 -11.52 7.84
N GLY A 6 8.06 -12.37 7.70
CA GLY A 6 9.16 -12.16 6.77
C GLY A 6 8.70 -12.01 5.31
N GLN A 7 7.75 -12.84 4.90
CA GLN A 7 7.23 -12.82 3.52
C GLN A 7 6.36 -11.58 3.22
N MET A 8 5.55 -11.12 4.20
CA MET A 8 4.66 -9.97 3.98
C MET A 8 5.36 -8.62 4.14
N LEU A 9 6.49 -8.57 4.89
CA LEU A 9 7.15 -7.33 5.29
C LEU A 9 7.55 -6.43 4.11
N PRO A 10 8.16 -6.94 3.01
CA PRO A 10 8.49 -6.11 1.85
C PRO A 10 7.27 -5.47 1.21
N ALA A 11 6.15 -6.21 1.13
CA ALA A 11 4.90 -5.69 0.61
C ALA A 11 4.32 -4.61 1.54
N ALA A 12 4.37 -4.80 2.86
CA ALA A 12 3.90 -3.83 3.85
C ALA A 12 4.68 -2.50 3.74
N VAL A 13 6.02 -2.57 3.66
CA VAL A 13 6.88 -1.40 3.44
C VAL A 13 6.57 -0.75 2.09
N GLY A 14 6.39 -1.55 1.04
CA GLY A 14 6.02 -1.06 -0.28
C GLY A 14 4.72 -0.27 -0.30
N VAL A 15 3.72 -0.69 0.47
CA VAL A 15 2.45 0.06 0.65
C VAL A 15 2.67 1.29 1.51
N ALA A 16 3.40 1.19 2.62
CA ALA A 16 3.67 2.30 3.53
C ALA A 16 4.38 3.47 2.85
N VAL A 17 5.35 3.17 1.96
CA VAL A 17 6.14 4.21 1.25
C VAL A 17 5.47 4.66 -0.05
N SER A 18 4.14 4.58 -0.16
CA SER A 18 3.39 5.04 -1.34
C SER A 18 3.27 6.57 -1.35
N PRO A 19 3.96 7.30 -2.26
CA PRO A 19 3.97 8.77 -2.22
C PRO A 19 2.59 9.37 -2.44
N MET A 20 1.84 8.87 -3.42
CA MET A 20 0.54 9.45 -3.80
C MET A 20 -0.49 9.46 -2.67
N PRO A 21 -0.71 8.37 -1.91
CA PRO A 21 -1.58 8.40 -0.73
C PRO A 21 -1.08 9.32 0.39
N ILE A 22 0.24 9.39 0.59
CA ILE A 22 0.84 10.28 1.60
C ILE A 22 0.60 11.75 1.20
N VAL A 23 0.86 12.11 -0.04
CA VAL A 23 0.54 13.45 -0.58
C VAL A 23 -0.95 13.75 -0.42
N ALA A 24 -1.83 12.79 -0.75
CA ALA A 24 -3.28 12.98 -0.64
C ALA A 24 -3.70 13.29 0.81
N VAL A 25 -3.24 12.52 1.80
CA VAL A 25 -3.60 12.76 3.20
C VAL A 25 -3.00 14.07 3.72
N VAL A 26 -1.77 14.42 3.33
CA VAL A 26 -1.15 15.70 3.70
C VAL A 26 -1.99 16.88 3.19
N LEU A 27 -2.38 16.87 1.93
CA LEU A 27 -3.22 17.92 1.35
C LEU A 27 -4.59 17.99 2.03
N MET A 28 -5.19 16.85 2.38
CA MET A 28 -6.44 16.82 3.14
C MET A 28 -6.27 17.44 4.53
N LEU A 29 -5.13 17.22 5.21
CA LEU A 29 -4.86 17.79 6.53
C LEU A 29 -4.72 19.32 6.50
N VAL A 30 -4.18 19.88 5.42
CA VAL A 30 -4.03 21.35 5.26
C VAL A 30 -5.35 22.02 4.83
N SER A 31 -6.35 21.24 4.39
CA SER A 31 -7.66 21.76 3.97
C SER A 31 -8.51 22.25 5.16
N ARG A 32 -9.57 23.01 4.88
CA ARG A 32 -10.47 23.56 5.93
C ARG A 32 -11.06 22.51 6.89
N ARG A 33 -11.20 21.25 6.46
CA ARG A 33 -11.73 20.13 7.25
C ARG A 33 -10.66 19.10 7.62
N GLY A 34 -9.38 19.50 7.64
CA GLY A 34 -8.26 18.60 7.85
C GLY A 34 -8.38 17.70 9.08
N ARG A 35 -8.88 18.25 10.20
CA ARG A 35 -9.09 17.50 11.45
C ARG A 35 -10.03 16.30 11.30
N ALA A 36 -11.01 16.37 10.40
CA ALA A 36 -11.95 15.27 10.16
C ALA A 36 -11.55 14.41 8.97
N ASN A 37 -11.02 15.03 7.90
CA ASN A 37 -10.69 14.35 6.66
C ASN A 37 -9.45 13.45 6.79
N GLY A 38 -8.42 13.88 7.53
CA GLY A 38 -7.21 13.07 7.74
C GLY A 38 -7.51 11.73 8.41
N PRO A 39 -8.11 11.70 9.61
CA PRO A 39 -8.52 10.45 10.25
C PRO A 39 -9.48 9.61 9.41
N ALA A 40 -10.47 10.24 8.74
CA ALA A 40 -11.41 9.54 7.88
C ALA A 40 -10.69 8.83 6.71
N PHE A 41 -9.69 9.47 6.10
CA PHE A 41 -8.86 8.85 5.08
C PHE A 41 -8.16 7.60 5.60
N VAL A 42 -7.53 7.67 6.78
CA VAL A 42 -6.84 6.52 7.41
C VAL A 42 -7.82 5.40 7.73
N VAL A 43 -9.02 5.72 8.21
CA VAL A 43 -10.08 4.72 8.45
C VAL A 43 -10.45 4.00 7.14
N GLY A 44 -10.72 4.74 6.07
CA GLY A 44 -11.02 4.15 4.76
C GLY A 44 -9.87 3.29 4.22
N TRP A 45 -8.64 3.75 4.41
CA TRP A 45 -7.41 3.02 4.06
C TRP A 45 -7.31 1.67 4.77
N VAL A 46 -7.44 1.67 6.11
CA VAL A 46 -7.37 0.46 6.94
C VAL A 46 -8.50 -0.51 6.60
N LEU A 47 -9.73 -0.01 6.45
CA LEU A 47 -10.89 -0.84 6.13
C LEU A 47 -10.72 -1.57 4.79
N ALA A 48 -10.29 -0.87 3.74
CA ALA A 48 -10.11 -1.49 2.43
C ALA A 48 -9.00 -2.55 2.44
N LEU A 49 -7.85 -2.27 3.06
CA LEU A 49 -6.79 -3.28 3.21
C LEU A 49 -7.27 -4.49 4.01
N SER A 50 -8.01 -4.27 5.11
CA SER A 50 -8.55 -5.35 5.93
C SER A 50 -9.57 -6.21 5.17
N ILE A 51 -10.44 -5.60 4.37
CA ILE A 51 -11.40 -6.32 3.52
C ILE A 51 -10.68 -7.18 2.48
N ILE A 52 -9.66 -6.63 1.80
CA ILE A 52 -8.85 -7.41 0.84
C ILE A 52 -8.24 -8.63 1.52
N GLY A 53 -7.60 -8.42 2.68
CA GLY A 53 -6.99 -9.51 3.43
C GLY A 53 -8.00 -10.57 3.85
N ALA A 54 -9.14 -10.16 4.38
CA ALA A 54 -10.19 -11.08 4.80
C ALA A 54 -10.70 -11.92 3.62
N ILE A 55 -10.95 -11.29 2.46
CA ILE A 55 -11.41 -12.00 1.25
C ILE A 55 -10.35 -13.00 0.77
N VAL A 56 -9.09 -12.55 0.65
CA VAL A 56 -8.02 -13.40 0.10
C VAL A 56 -7.70 -14.55 1.05
N LEU A 57 -7.58 -14.30 2.36
CA LEU A 57 -7.32 -15.35 3.33
C LEU A 57 -8.46 -16.36 3.41
N ALA A 58 -9.72 -15.91 3.37
CA ALA A 58 -10.88 -16.81 3.35
C ALA A 58 -10.92 -17.65 2.05
N ALA A 59 -10.64 -17.05 0.90
CA ALA A 59 -10.56 -17.78 -0.36
C ALA A 59 -9.40 -18.79 -0.36
N SER A 60 -8.25 -18.42 0.20
CA SER A 60 -7.07 -19.29 0.29
C SER A 60 -7.28 -20.47 1.23
N SER A 61 -8.03 -20.30 2.33
CA SER A 61 -8.35 -21.41 3.23
C SER A 61 -9.30 -22.44 2.62
N GLY A 62 -10.19 -21.98 1.71
CA GLY A 62 -11.08 -22.88 0.96
C GLY A 62 -10.41 -23.59 -0.24
N ALA A 63 -9.26 -23.07 -0.68
CA ALA A 63 -8.52 -23.59 -1.84
C ALA A 63 -7.25 -24.37 -1.46
N ASP A 64 -7.11 -24.76 -0.19
CA ASP A 64 -5.92 -25.45 0.35
C ASP A 64 -4.61 -24.80 -0.13
N ALA A 65 -4.32 -23.59 0.39
CA ALA A 65 -3.16 -22.80 -0.01
C ALA A 65 -1.80 -23.40 0.39
N SER A 66 -1.81 -24.50 1.16
CA SER A 66 -0.63 -25.28 1.51
C SER A 66 -0.93 -26.78 1.34
N ASP A 67 -0.01 -27.52 0.79
CA ASP A 67 -0.07 -28.98 0.65
C ASP A 67 1.02 -29.59 1.55
N GLY A 68 0.61 -30.26 2.63
CA GLY A 68 1.53 -30.88 3.58
C GLY A 68 2.51 -29.93 4.29
N GLY A 69 2.21 -28.61 4.35
CA GLY A 69 3.06 -27.56 4.93
C GLY A 69 3.90 -26.78 3.91
N GLU A 70 3.84 -27.15 2.63
CA GLU A 70 4.42 -26.39 1.53
C GLU A 70 3.36 -25.56 0.79
N PRO A 71 3.76 -24.43 0.13
CA PRO A 71 2.81 -23.66 -0.67
C PRO A 71 2.25 -24.49 -1.82
N ALA A 72 0.94 -24.50 -1.98
CA ALA A 72 0.31 -25.16 -3.13
C ALA A 72 0.77 -24.52 -4.46
N THR A 73 0.89 -25.30 -5.53
CA THR A 73 1.39 -24.86 -6.84
C THR A 73 0.68 -23.60 -7.36
N TRP A 74 -0.64 -23.47 -7.13
CA TRP A 74 -1.36 -22.27 -7.56
C TRP A 74 -0.89 -20.98 -6.87
N VAL A 75 -0.38 -21.08 -5.63
CA VAL A 75 0.22 -19.96 -4.89
C VAL A 75 1.50 -19.48 -5.58
N GLY A 76 2.33 -20.45 -6.04
CA GLY A 76 3.53 -20.17 -6.84
C GLY A 76 3.17 -19.42 -8.13
N VAL A 77 2.21 -19.96 -8.89
CA VAL A 77 1.73 -19.34 -10.15
C VAL A 77 1.19 -17.93 -9.89
N LEU A 78 0.40 -17.75 -8.84
CA LEU A 78 -0.16 -16.43 -8.51
C LEU A 78 0.95 -15.42 -8.13
N LYS A 79 1.95 -15.84 -7.36
CA LYS A 79 3.13 -15.00 -7.05
C LYS A 79 3.88 -14.59 -8.32
N LEU A 80 4.05 -15.52 -9.28
CA LEU A 80 4.66 -15.20 -10.58
C LEU A 80 3.87 -14.15 -11.37
N VAL A 81 2.56 -14.32 -11.46
CA VAL A 81 1.68 -13.37 -12.15
C VAL A 81 1.74 -12.00 -11.49
N LEU A 82 1.61 -11.94 -10.15
CA LEU A 82 1.70 -10.69 -9.39
C LEU A 82 3.08 -10.03 -9.54
N GLY A 83 4.16 -10.81 -9.49
CA GLY A 83 5.52 -10.32 -9.69
C GLY A 83 5.71 -9.71 -11.07
N ALA A 84 5.26 -10.40 -12.13
CA ALA A 84 5.30 -9.89 -13.49
C ALA A 84 4.50 -8.59 -13.67
N LEU A 85 3.28 -8.52 -13.08
CA LEU A 85 2.47 -7.30 -13.10
C LEU A 85 3.17 -6.13 -12.40
N LEU A 86 3.79 -6.36 -11.24
CA LEU A 86 4.55 -5.32 -10.53
C LEU A 86 5.74 -4.83 -11.35
N LEU A 87 6.47 -5.74 -12.01
CA LEU A 87 7.58 -5.35 -12.91
C LEU A 87 7.09 -4.51 -14.09
N LEU A 88 6.00 -4.90 -14.73
CA LEU A 88 5.41 -4.13 -15.84
C LEU A 88 5.02 -2.72 -15.39
N VAL A 89 4.35 -2.60 -14.24
CA VAL A 89 3.99 -1.30 -13.66
C VAL A 89 5.25 -0.51 -13.28
N GLY A 90 6.27 -1.15 -12.72
CA GLY A 90 7.54 -0.53 -12.36
C GLY A 90 8.29 0.05 -13.57
N VAL A 91 8.41 -0.74 -14.64
CA VAL A 91 9.02 -0.29 -15.91
C VAL A 91 8.22 0.86 -16.54
N ARG A 92 6.89 0.77 -16.52
CA ARG A 92 6.03 1.86 -17.00
C ARG A 92 6.26 3.14 -16.20
N GLN A 93 6.32 3.04 -14.86
CA GLN A 93 6.57 4.18 -13.98
C GLN A 93 7.94 4.81 -14.24
N TRP A 94 8.96 4.01 -14.48
CA TRP A 94 10.30 4.48 -14.84
C TRP A 94 10.32 5.24 -16.18
N ARG A 95 9.58 4.75 -17.16
CA ARG A 95 9.51 5.38 -18.51
C ARG A 95 8.77 6.71 -18.51
N VAL A 96 7.77 6.88 -17.64
CA VAL A 96 6.93 8.08 -17.55
C VAL A 96 7.51 9.11 -16.56
N ARG A 97 8.70 8.86 -15.99
CA ARG A 97 9.33 9.83 -15.09
C ARG A 97 9.58 11.16 -15.81
N PRO A 98 9.32 12.31 -15.14
CA PRO A 98 9.66 13.62 -15.68
C PRO A 98 11.16 13.68 -16.01
N HIS A 99 11.50 14.24 -17.17
CA HIS A 99 12.87 14.49 -17.60
C HIS A 99 13.10 15.99 -17.60
N GLY A 100 14.06 16.48 -16.82
CA GLY A 100 14.39 17.90 -16.73
C GLY A 100 13.51 18.70 -15.77
N ASP A 101 13.44 20.01 -15.96
CA ASP A 101 12.76 20.98 -15.08
C ASP A 101 11.21 20.96 -15.18
N GLU A 102 10.61 19.96 -15.79
CA GLU A 102 9.16 19.84 -15.84
C GLU A 102 8.61 19.53 -14.45
N GLN A 103 8.06 20.53 -13.80
CA GLN A 103 7.28 20.33 -12.57
C GLN A 103 5.99 19.59 -12.93
N PRO A 104 5.72 18.43 -12.32
CA PRO A 104 4.46 17.71 -12.56
C PRO A 104 3.29 18.63 -12.23
N SER A 105 2.42 18.88 -13.21
CA SER A 105 1.19 19.63 -12.96
C SER A 105 0.37 18.93 -11.87
N PRO A 106 -0.11 19.65 -10.85
CA PRO A 106 -0.93 19.04 -9.81
C PRO A 106 -2.13 18.31 -10.43
N PRO A 107 -2.41 17.06 -10.05
CA PRO A 107 -3.56 16.33 -10.57
C PRO A 107 -4.86 17.14 -10.33
N LYS A 108 -5.79 17.10 -11.27
CA LYS A 108 -7.07 17.86 -11.18
C LYS A 108 -7.90 17.57 -9.93
N TRP A 109 -7.74 16.38 -9.33
CA TRP A 109 -8.39 16.03 -8.07
C TRP A 109 -7.85 16.83 -6.86
N MET A 110 -6.64 17.38 -6.96
CA MET A 110 -6.03 18.21 -5.91
C MET A 110 -6.81 19.49 -5.63
N THR A 111 -7.40 20.09 -6.68
CA THR A 111 -8.25 21.28 -6.53
C THR A 111 -9.62 20.98 -5.90
N ALA A 112 -10.03 19.71 -5.91
CA ALA A 112 -11.29 19.26 -5.31
C ALA A 112 -11.19 18.98 -3.80
N LEU A 113 -9.99 18.93 -3.22
CA LEU A 113 -9.78 18.53 -1.82
C LEU A 113 -10.45 19.47 -0.81
N ASP A 114 -10.55 20.76 -1.12
CA ASP A 114 -11.24 21.73 -0.25
C ASP A 114 -12.74 21.44 -0.11
N THR A 115 -13.32 20.68 -1.04
CA THR A 115 -14.74 20.27 -1.01
C THR A 115 -14.94 18.90 -0.38
N PHE A 116 -13.86 18.22 0.05
CA PHE A 116 -13.97 16.88 0.59
C PHE A 116 -14.68 16.86 1.94
N THR A 117 -15.67 15.98 2.03
CA THR A 117 -16.30 15.59 3.28
C THR A 117 -15.52 14.40 3.87
N PRO A 118 -15.68 14.10 5.18
CA PRO A 118 -15.06 12.92 5.78
C PRO A 118 -15.39 11.61 5.05
N ALA A 119 -16.62 11.47 4.54
CA ALA A 119 -17.02 10.31 3.75
C ALA A 119 -16.26 10.21 2.43
N LYS A 120 -16.06 11.33 1.71
CA LYS A 120 -15.24 11.36 0.50
C LYS A 120 -13.77 11.09 0.80
N ALA A 121 -13.26 11.58 1.93
CA ALA A 121 -11.90 11.31 2.38
C ALA A 121 -11.69 9.82 2.70
N ALA A 122 -12.63 9.18 3.39
CA ALA A 122 -12.60 7.74 3.63
C ALA A 122 -12.66 6.94 2.32
N GLY A 123 -13.55 7.33 1.40
CA GLY A 123 -13.61 6.75 0.06
C GLY A 123 -12.30 6.85 -0.71
N ALA A 124 -11.63 8.02 -0.65
CA ALA A 124 -10.31 8.22 -1.27
C ALA A 124 -9.23 7.33 -0.62
N GLY A 125 -9.23 7.20 0.70
CA GLY A 125 -8.36 6.27 1.42
C GLY A 125 -8.57 4.83 0.95
N ALA A 126 -9.83 4.39 0.86
CA ALA A 126 -10.17 3.05 0.39
C ALA A 126 -9.76 2.81 -1.07
N LEU A 127 -9.99 3.77 -1.96
CA LEU A 127 -9.61 3.68 -3.36
C LEU A 127 -8.09 3.62 -3.55
N LEU A 128 -7.35 4.47 -2.84
CA LEU A 128 -5.89 4.53 -2.96
C LEU A 128 -5.17 3.34 -2.30
N SER A 129 -5.78 2.68 -1.32
CA SER A 129 -5.25 1.45 -0.72
C SER A 129 -5.65 0.19 -1.49
N GLY A 130 -6.94 0.04 -1.83
CA GLY A 130 -7.49 -1.20 -2.34
C GLY A 130 -7.58 -1.27 -3.86
N VAL A 131 -7.97 -0.18 -4.52
CA VAL A 131 -8.20 -0.15 -5.98
C VAL A 131 -6.94 0.28 -6.76
N SER A 132 -6.03 0.99 -6.10
CA SER A 132 -4.73 1.33 -6.72
C SER A 132 -3.98 0.07 -7.14
N PRO A 133 -3.62 -0.09 -8.43
CA PRO A 133 -3.02 -1.34 -8.93
C PRO A 133 -1.80 -1.78 -8.09
N LYS A 134 -0.92 -0.86 -7.72
CA LYS A 134 0.24 -1.17 -6.90
C LYS A 134 -0.15 -1.67 -5.51
N ASN A 135 -0.94 -0.89 -4.76
CA ASN A 135 -1.23 -1.21 -3.36
C ASN A 135 -2.15 -2.43 -3.24
N GLY A 136 -3.13 -2.56 -4.16
CA GLY A 136 -3.99 -3.73 -4.24
C GLY A 136 -3.21 -5.01 -4.53
N LEU A 137 -2.31 -4.99 -5.52
CA LEU A 137 -1.46 -6.14 -5.84
C LEU A 137 -0.55 -6.52 -4.66
N LEU A 138 0.03 -5.54 -3.95
CA LEU A 138 0.85 -5.81 -2.77
C LEU A 138 0.04 -6.36 -1.60
N ALA A 139 -1.19 -5.87 -1.39
CA ALA A 139 -2.08 -6.36 -0.34
C ALA A 139 -2.53 -7.80 -0.60
N VAL A 140 -2.91 -8.12 -1.84
CA VAL A 140 -3.23 -9.49 -2.28
C VAL A 140 -2.00 -10.37 -2.15
N GLY A 141 -0.84 -9.95 -2.66
CA GLY A 141 0.40 -10.69 -2.58
C GLY A 141 0.83 -11.00 -1.15
N ALA A 142 0.68 -10.05 -0.22
CA ALA A 142 0.95 -10.28 1.21
C ALA A 142 0.00 -11.33 1.80
N ALA A 143 -1.31 -11.25 1.51
CA ALA A 143 -2.29 -12.22 2.01
C ALA A 143 -2.03 -13.63 1.47
N VAL A 144 -1.72 -13.76 0.17
CA VAL A 144 -1.36 -15.04 -0.46
C VAL A 144 -0.06 -15.59 0.12
N ALA A 145 0.95 -14.74 0.33
CA ALA A 145 2.20 -15.15 0.96
C ALA A 145 2.00 -15.70 2.38
N ILE A 146 1.15 -15.02 3.18
CA ILE A 146 0.78 -15.48 4.53
C ILE A 146 0.03 -16.81 4.46
N ALA A 147 -0.97 -16.94 3.59
CA ALA A 147 -1.74 -18.17 3.43
C ALA A 147 -0.86 -19.36 3.05
N GLY A 148 0.10 -19.14 2.12
CA GLY A 148 1.04 -20.17 1.68
C GLY A 148 2.02 -20.68 2.75
N THR A 149 2.07 -20.07 3.95
CA THR A 149 2.88 -20.59 5.07
C THR A 149 2.19 -21.70 5.85
N GLY A 150 0.93 -22.03 5.56
CA GLY A 150 0.19 -23.11 6.23
C GLY A 150 -0.09 -22.90 7.72
N ILE A 151 0.15 -21.69 8.28
CA ILE A 151 -0.15 -21.41 9.68
C ILE A 151 -1.66 -21.32 9.93
N ALA A 152 -2.08 -21.60 11.18
CA ALA A 152 -3.50 -21.53 11.55
C ALA A 152 -4.15 -20.19 11.20
N ALA A 153 -5.44 -20.21 10.85
CA ALA A 153 -6.19 -19.03 10.38
C ALA A 153 -6.11 -17.82 11.35
N GLY A 154 -6.14 -18.06 12.67
CA GLY A 154 -5.95 -16.99 13.65
C GLY A 154 -4.56 -16.34 13.57
N ALA A 155 -3.52 -17.14 13.32
CA ALA A 155 -2.16 -16.64 13.12
C ALA A 155 -2.02 -15.89 11.78
N GLN A 156 -2.71 -16.34 10.72
CA GLN A 156 -2.77 -15.62 9.45
C GLN A 156 -3.42 -14.23 9.62
N ALA A 157 -4.54 -14.17 10.35
CA ALA A 157 -5.22 -12.92 10.66
C ALA A 157 -4.33 -11.92 11.44
N ILE A 158 -3.57 -12.43 12.42
CA ILE A 158 -2.61 -11.61 13.17
C ILE A 158 -1.50 -11.11 12.26
N ALA A 159 -0.90 -11.97 11.43
CA ALA A 159 0.15 -11.59 10.49
C ALA A 159 -0.35 -10.52 9.49
N TYR A 160 -1.56 -10.70 8.96
CA TYR A 160 -2.14 -9.71 8.06
C TYR A 160 -2.53 -8.40 8.79
N GLY A 161 -2.97 -8.49 10.04
CA GLY A 161 -3.16 -7.30 10.88
C GLY A 161 -1.88 -6.49 11.06
N LEU A 162 -0.74 -7.16 11.26
CA LEU A 162 0.58 -6.50 11.29
C LEU A 162 0.93 -5.87 9.93
N PHE A 163 0.60 -6.54 8.81
CA PHE A 163 0.73 -5.94 7.49
C PHE A 163 -0.05 -4.63 7.39
N VAL A 164 -1.32 -4.62 7.80
CA VAL A 164 -2.17 -3.41 7.76
C VAL A 164 -1.60 -2.30 8.64
N LEU A 165 -1.11 -2.62 9.84
CA LEU A 165 -0.47 -1.65 10.73
C LEU A 165 0.75 -1.00 10.08
N ILE A 166 1.69 -1.80 9.55
CA ILE A 166 2.90 -1.30 8.90
C ILE A 166 2.54 -0.51 7.64
N ALA A 167 1.64 -1.03 6.81
CA ALA A 167 1.16 -0.37 5.59
C ALA A 167 0.49 0.99 5.86
N THR A 168 -0.04 1.19 7.07
CA THR A 168 -0.70 2.43 7.48
C THR A 168 0.28 3.48 8.00
N VAL A 169 1.52 3.10 8.37
CA VAL A 169 2.51 4.05 8.93
C VAL A 169 2.71 5.26 8.02
N GLY A 170 2.82 5.04 6.71
CA GLY A 170 3.07 6.13 5.75
C GLY A 170 1.97 7.19 5.74
N VAL A 171 0.72 6.79 5.68
CA VAL A 171 -0.44 7.71 5.68
C VAL A 171 -0.84 8.14 7.09
N GLY A 172 -0.56 7.34 8.10
CA GLY A 172 -0.85 7.63 9.51
C GLY A 172 0.10 8.65 10.11
N THR A 173 1.38 8.60 9.76
CA THR A 173 2.40 9.53 10.30
C THR A 173 2.04 11.01 10.08
N PRO A 174 1.65 11.47 8.88
CA PRO A 174 1.19 12.84 8.67
C PRO A 174 0.01 13.22 9.57
N VAL A 175 -0.93 12.30 9.79
CA VAL A 175 -2.09 12.55 10.66
C VAL A 175 -1.65 12.72 12.12
N VAL A 176 -0.78 11.84 12.61
CA VAL A 176 -0.21 11.96 13.97
C VAL A 176 0.56 13.26 14.13
N LEU A 177 1.44 13.59 13.18
CA LEU A 177 2.20 14.84 13.20
C LEU A 177 1.29 16.08 13.22
N TYR A 178 0.20 16.06 12.45
CA TYR A 178 -0.77 17.14 12.43
C TYR A 178 -1.39 17.42 13.80
N PHE A 179 -1.77 16.36 14.54
CA PHE A 179 -2.36 16.52 15.87
C PHE A 179 -1.35 16.83 16.97
N VAL A 180 -0.11 16.31 16.86
CA VAL A 180 0.92 16.49 17.88
C VAL A 180 1.61 17.85 17.73
N LEU A 181 1.93 18.30 16.52
CA LEU A 181 2.67 19.52 16.25
C LEU A 181 1.78 20.76 16.11
N GLY A 182 0.47 20.60 15.95
CA GLY A 182 -0.46 21.72 15.76
C GLY A 182 -0.04 22.62 14.59
N ASP A 183 0.12 23.93 14.82
CA ASP A 183 0.43 24.91 13.77
C ASP A 183 1.78 24.66 13.08
N ARG A 184 2.75 24.08 13.79
CA ARG A 184 4.06 23.72 13.24
C ARG A 184 4.00 22.57 12.24
N SER A 185 2.92 21.80 12.25
CA SER A 185 2.75 20.66 11.33
C SER A 185 2.76 21.07 9.86
N ARG A 186 2.26 22.28 9.54
CA ARG A 186 2.16 22.75 8.15
C ARG A 186 3.50 22.74 7.44
N GLU A 187 4.53 23.37 8.05
CA GLU A 187 5.86 23.43 7.44
C GLU A 187 6.48 22.05 7.22
N VAL A 188 6.32 21.13 8.19
CA VAL A 188 6.82 19.76 8.08
C VAL A 188 6.10 19.00 6.99
N LEU A 189 4.76 19.12 6.94
CA LEU A 189 3.92 18.44 5.95
C LEU A 189 4.16 18.98 4.53
N ASP A 190 4.35 20.29 4.36
CA ASP A 190 4.67 20.90 3.07
C ASP A 190 6.03 20.44 2.54
N ARG A 191 7.06 20.37 3.39
CA ARG A 191 8.37 19.82 3.01
C ARG A 191 8.27 18.34 2.61
N LEU A 192 7.53 17.54 3.39
CA LEU A 192 7.31 16.13 3.09
C LEU A 192 6.61 15.96 1.74
N ASN A 193 5.55 16.75 1.50
CA ASN A 193 4.80 16.75 0.25
C ASN A 193 5.70 17.09 -0.94
N ALA A 194 6.45 18.17 -0.85
CA ALA A 194 7.36 18.62 -1.92
C ALA A 194 8.40 17.54 -2.24
N TRP A 195 9.03 16.95 -1.22
CA TRP A 195 10.03 15.90 -1.41
C TRP A 195 9.44 14.63 -2.04
N MET A 196 8.28 14.17 -1.55
CA MET A 196 7.64 12.98 -2.08
C MET A 196 7.15 13.17 -3.51
N THR A 197 6.62 14.34 -3.83
CA THR A 197 6.18 14.67 -5.19
C THR A 197 7.36 14.68 -6.17
N ALA A 198 8.47 15.30 -5.78
CA ALA A 198 9.68 15.35 -6.60
C ALA A 198 10.30 13.96 -6.85
N ASN A 199 10.24 13.07 -5.85
CA ASN A 199 10.88 11.75 -5.93
C ASN A 199 9.91 10.60 -6.23
N ASN A 200 8.62 10.89 -6.46
CA ASN A 200 7.56 9.89 -6.64
C ASN A 200 7.90 8.81 -7.67
N ALA A 201 8.36 9.19 -8.85
CA ALA A 201 8.62 8.27 -9.95
C ALA A 201 9.77 7.30 -9.62
N VAL A 202 10.85 7.81 -9.00
CA VAL A 202 12.01 7.00 -8.62
C VAL A 202 11.66 6.04 -7.49
N ILE A 203 11.01 6.55 -6.43
CA ILE A 203 10.57 5.72 -5.29
C ILE A 203 9.68 4.59 -5.80
N MET A 204 8.69 4.91 -6.64
CA MET A 204 7.76 3.93 -7.18
C MET A 204 8.43 2.90 -8.07
N ALA A 205 9.32 3.32 -8.97
CA ALA A 205 10.03 2.40 -9.85
C ALA A 205 10.92 1.42 -9.08
N VAL A 206 11.73 1.93 -8.14
CA VAL A 206 12.63 1.09 -7.33
C VAL A 206 11.82 0.08 -6.49
N LEU A 207 10.78 0.53 -5.80
CA LEU A 207 9.95 -0.35 -4.99
C LEU A 207 9.29 -1.46 -5.83
N LEU A 208 8.69 -1.09 -6.96
CA LEU A 208 8.00 -2.06 -7.82
C LEU A 208 8.97 -3.06 -8.46
N LEU A 209 10.17 -2.64 -8.85
CA LEU A 209 11.19 -3.54 -9.37
C LEU A 209 11.67 -4.53 -8.31
N VAL A 210 12.03 -4.04 -7.12
CA VAL A 210 12.52 -4.89 -6.02
C VAL A 210 11.44 -5.90 -5.60
N LEU A 211 10.19 -5.43 -5.41
CA LEU A 211 9.10 -6.30 -5.00
C LEU A 211 8.67 -7.27 -6.09
N GLY A 212 8.69 -6.83 -7.35
CA GLY A 212 8.40 -7.69 -8.50
C GLY A 212 9.41 -8.82 -8.64
N VAL A 213 10.71 -8.52 -8.54
CA VAL A 213 11.78 -9.55 -8.58
C VAL A 213 11.65 -10.50 -7.40
N LYS A 214 11.39 -9.98 -6.19
CA LYS A 214 11.16 -10.82 -5.00
C LYS A 214 10.01 -11.80 -5.21
N LEU A 215 8.84 -11.30 -5.66
CA LEU A 215 7.68 -12.17 -5.90
C LEU A 215 7.92 -13.21 -7.00
N LEU A 216 8.68 -12.87 -8.05
CA LEU A 216 9.07 -13.85 -9.05
C LEU A 216 9.96 -14.93 -8.45
N GLY A 217 10.98 -14.55 -7.65
CA GLY A 217 11.84 -15.50 -6.95
C GLY A 217 11.04 -16.43 -6.03
N ASP A 218 10.17 -15.85 -5.19
CA ASP A 218 9.30 -16.60 -4.29
C ASP A 218 8.30 -17.53 -5.05
N GLY A 219 7.86 -17.09 -6.24
CA GLY A 219 6.98 -17.88 -7.09
C GLY A 219 7.70 -19.09 -7.73
N ILE A 220 8.92 -18.88 -8.24
CA ILE A 220 9.75 -19.95 -8.81
C ILE A 220 10.09 -21.00 -7.73
N SER A 221 10.40 -20.55 -6.50
CA SER A 221 10.73 -21.43 -5.40
C SER A 221 9.54 -22.25 -4.87
N ALA A 222 8.31 -21.88 -5.22
CA ALA A 222 7.07 -22.54 -4.81
C ALA A 222 6.48 -23.46 -5.89
N LEU A 223 7.17 -23.66 -7.02
CA LEU A 223 6.83 -24.61 -8.10
C LEU A 223 7.67 -25.86 -8.03
#